data_6a6b3fffe6eabb2231c4890f9e0e8c00
#
_entry.id   6a6b3fffe6eabb2231c4890f9e0e8c00
#
_cell.length_a   1.000
_cell.length_b   1.000
_cell.length_c   1.000
_cell.angle_alpha   90.00
_cell.angle_beta   90.00
_cell.angle_gamma   90.00
#
_symmetry.space_group_name_H-M   'P 1'
#
loop_
_entity.id
_entity.type
_entity.pdbx_description
1 polymer ?
#
loop_
_entity_poly.entity_id
_entity_poly.type
_entity_poly.pdbx_seq_one_letter_code
_entity_poly.pdbx_strand_id
1 'polypeptide(L)'
;QSSRVTEVIVAPGNAGTASEDKCRNVAVKVTDIDGLLALAQAEGVALTVVGPEVPLVAGVVDRFRAAGMRIFGPTAAAARLEGSKAYAKDFLARHNIPTAFYAVHTEVDAALAYIRDKGAPIVVKADGLAAGKGVIVAMTLAEAEDAVRDMLSGNAFGDAGARVVIEEFLDGEEASFISMVDGVHALPMATSQDHKRVGDGDTGPNTGGM
;
A
#
# COMPACT_ATOMS: atom_id res chain seq x y z
N GLN A 1 -4.63 0.95 -25.12
CA GLN A 1 -4.96 0.97 -26.56
C GLN A 1 -3.72 0.91 -27.48
N SER A 2 -2.61 0.34 -26.99
CA SER A 2 -1.39 0.16 -27.80
C SER A 2 -1.65 -0.82 -28.96
N SER A 3 -1.18 -0.48 -30.17
CA SER A 3 -1.22 -1.38 -31.32
C SER A 3 -0.28 -2.59 -31.16
N ARG A 4 0.66 -2.52 -30.25
CA ARG A 4 1.62 -3.60 -29.93
C ARG A 4 1.02 -4.66 -29.00
N VAL A 5 -0.11 -4.37 -28.33
CA VAL A 5 -0.82 -5.28 -27.43
C VAL A 5 -2.04 -5.84 -28.15
N THR A 6 -2.07 -7.15 -28.32
CA THR A 6 -3.16 -7.85 -29.00
C THR A 6 -4.26 -8.28 -28.04
N GLU A 7 -3.90 -8.69 -26.83
CA GLU A 7 -4.82 -9.12 -25.78
C GLU A 7 -4.27 -8.75 -24.40
N VAL A 8 -5.16 -8.46 -23.45
CA VAL A 8 -4.88 -8.25 -22.03
C VAL A 8 -5.71 -9.24 -21.22
N ILE A 9 -5.05 -10.11 -20.47
CA ILE A 9 -5.71 -11.04 -19.54
C ILE A 9 -5.68 -10.39 -18.16
N VAL A 10 -6.85 -10.21 -17.55
CA VAL A 10 -6.99 -9.57 -16.24
C VAL A 10 -7.45 -10.60 -15.20
N ALA A 11 -6.68 -10.79 -14.15
CA ALA A 11 -6.99 -11.75 -13.10
C ALA A 11 -7.08 -11.05 -11.72
N PRO A 12 -8.24 -11.10 -11.05
CA PRO A 12 -9.51 -11.69 -11.48
C PRO A 12 -10.28 -10.80 -12.45
N GLY A 13 -9.94 -9.52 -12.60
CA GLY A 13 -10.68 -8.51 -13.33
C GLY A 13 -11.93 -8.02 -12.59
N ASN A 14 -12.66 -7.13 -13.22
CA ASN A 14 -13.92 -6.56 -12.72
C ASN A 14 -14.85 -6.20 -13.89
N ALA A 15 -16.01 -5.60 -13.62
CA ALA A 15 -16.98 -5.21 -14.64
C ALA A 15 -16.39 -4.19 -15.64
N GLY A 16 -15.57 -3.25 -15.18
CA GLY A 16 -14.90 -2.29 -16.04
C GLY A 16 -13.93 -2.97 -17.02
N THR A 17 -13.05 -3.83 -16.52
CA THR A 17 -12.12 -4.56 -17.40
C THR A 17 -12.80 -5.56 -18.32
N ALA A 18 -13.99 -6.06 -17.96
CA ALA A 18 -14.78 -6.94 -18.83
C ALA A 18 -15.38 -6.21 -20.04
N SER A 19 -15.55 -4.88 -19.95
CA SER A 19 -16.10 -4.06 -21.03
C SER A 19 -15.05 -3.42 -21.94
N GLU A 20 -13.75 -3.56 -21.59
CA GLU A 20 -12.67 -2.99 -22.37
C GLU A 20 -12.29 -3.85 -23.57
N ASP A 21 -12.06 -3.19 -24.72
CA ASP A 21 -11.53 -3.84 -25.90
C ASP A 21 -10.21 -4.55 -25.60
N LYS A 22 -10.04 -5.74 -26.18
CA LYS A 22 -8.86 -6.61 -25.99
C LYS A 22 -8.66 -7.16 -24.57
N CYS A 23 -9.57 -6.88 -23.62
CA CYS A 23 -9.48 -7.40 -22.27
C CYS A 23 -10.34 -8.65 -22.08
N ARG A 24 -9.79 -9.61 -21.35
CA ARG A 24 -10.48 -10.83 -20.93
C ARG A 24 -10.21 -11.09 -19.44
N ASN A 25 -11.28 -11.21 -18.67
CA ASN A 25 -11.17 -11.55 -17.25
C ASN A 25 -11.05 -13.06 -17.05
N VAL A 26 -10.19 -13.48 -16.14
CA VAL A 26 -10.03 -14.88 -15.72
C VAL A 26 -10.14 -14.97 -14.20
N ALA A 27 -11.01 -15.84 -13.70
CA ALA A 27 -11.32 -15.96 -12.28
C ALA A 27 -10.20 -16.67 -11.48
N VAL A 28 -9.02 -16.06 -11.42
CA VAL A 28 -7.90 -16.45 -10.55
C VAL A 28 -7.68 -15.34 -9.53
N LYS A 29 -7.65 -15.71 -8.24
CA LYS A 29 -7.45 -14.73 -7.16
C LYS A 29 -6.05 -14.14 -7.21
N VAL A 30 -5.90 -12.88 -6.83
CA VAL A 30 -4.60 -12.19 -6.75
C VAL A 30 -3.62 -12.84 -5.76
N THR A 31 -4.15 -13.57 -4.77
CA THR A 31 -3.36 -14.30 -3.78
C THR A 31 -2.99 -15.73 -4.18
N ASP A 32 -3.58 -16.24 -5.26
CA ASP A 32 -3.25 -17.55 -5.83
C ASP A 32 -2.08 -17.44 -6.81
N ILE A 33 -0.88 -17.28 -6.26
CA ILE A 33 0.33 -17.02 -7.04
C ILE A 33 0.65 -18.16 -8.01
N ASP A 34 0.48 -19.40 -7.58
CA ASP A 34 0.72 -20.56 -8.45
C ASP A 34 -0.33 -20.67 -9.55
N GLY A 35 -1.60 -20.37 -9.26
CA GLY A 35 -2.66 -20.29 -10.26
C GLY A 35 -2.41 -19.17 -11.28
N LEU A 36 -1.94 -18.00 -10.84
CA LEU A 36 -1.55 -16.90 -11.72
C LEU A 36 -0.38 -17.29 -12.62
N LEU A 37 0.62 -17.98 -12.08
CA LEU A 37 1.77 -18.46 -12.85
C LEU A 37 1.34 -19.50 -13.90
N ALA A 38 0.52 -20.48 -13.49
CA ALA A 38 0.00 -21.49 -14.41
C ALA A 38 -0.83 -20.88 -15.56
N LEU A 39 -1.67 -19.89 -15.24
CA LEU A 39 -2.41 -19.12 -16.24
C LEU A 39 -1.45 -18.42 -17.22
N ALA A 40 -0.46 -17.70 -16.72
CA ALA A 40 0.48 -16.96 -17.57
C ALA A 40 1.29 -17.89 -18.48
N GLN A 41 1.65 -19.07 -18.00
CA GLN A 41 2.34 -20.09 -18.82
C GLN A 41 1.44 -20.71 -19.88
N ALA A 42 0.21 -21.10 -19.51
CA ALA A 42 -0.74 -21.73 -20.43
C ALA A 42 -1.14 -20.77 -21.57
N GLU A 43 -1.29 -19.48 -21.29
CA GLU A 43 -1.67 -18.45 -22.25
C GLU A 43 -0.47 -17.85 -23.00
N GLY A 44 0.75 -18.25 -22.67
CA GLY A 44 1.96 -17.71 -23.30
C GLY A 44 2.14 -16.20 -23.10
N VAL A 45 1.81 -15.70 -21.90
CA VAL A 45 1.83 -14.27 -21.57
C VAL A 45 3.23 -13.69 -21.78
N ALA A 46 3.32 -12.66 -22.61
CA ALA A 46 4.60 -12.03 -22.94
C ALA A 46 5.17 -11.15 -21.81
N LEU A 47 4.28 -10.54 -21.03
CA LEU A 47 4.63 -9.70 -19.87
C LEU A 47 3.47 -9.69 -18.89
N THR A 48 3.74 -9.92 -17.62
CA THR A 48 2.78 -9.72 -16.52
C THR A 48 3.05 -8.39 -15.84
N VAL A 49 2.00 -7.62 -15.54
CA VAL A 49 2.07 -6.36 -14.77
C VAL A 49 1.25 -6.55 -13.50
N VAL A 50 1.86 -6.27 -12.35
CA VAL A 50 1.18 -6.41 -11.06
C VAL A 50 0.78 -5.03 -10.55
N GLY A 51 -0.53 -4.81 -10.39
CA GLY A 51 -1.07 -3.55 -9.87
C GLY A 51 -1.16 -3.51 -8.35
N PRO A 52 -1.85 -4.49 -7.69
CA PRO A 52 -2.08 -4.41 -6.26
C PRO A 52 -0.86 -4.85 -5.43
N GLU A 53 -0.76 -4.31 -4.22
CA GLU A 53 0.36 -4.54 -3.29
C GLU A 53 0.35 -5.96 -2.67
N VAL A 54 -0.83 -6.54 -2.43
CA VAL A 54 -0.97 -7.84 -1.76
C VAL A 54 -0.18 -8.96 -2.44
N PRO A 55 -0.34 -9.23 -3.75
CA PRO A 55 0.46 -10.25 -4.42
C PRO A 55 1.95 -9.90 -4.50
N LEU A 56 2.31 -8.60 -4.53
CA LEU A 56 3.71 -8.16 -4.51
C LEU A 56 4.40 -8.54 -3.20
N VAL A 57 3.76 -8.22 -2.07
CA VAL A 57 4.25 -8.60 -0.73
C VAL A 57 4.31 -10.11 -0.58
N ALA A 58 3.36 -10.84 -1.16
CA ALA A 58 3.32 -12.31 -1.16
C ALA A 58 4.35 -12.96 -2.10
N GLY A 59 5.12 -12.19 -2.90
CA GLY A 59 6.23 -12.69 -3.68
C GLY A 59 5.91 -13.18 -5.09
N VAL A 60 4.82 -12.71 -5.69
CA VAL A 60 4.44 -13.07 -7.07
C VAL A 60 5.57 -12.81 -8.06
N VAL A 61 6.29 -11.69 -7.90
CA VAL A 61 7.41 -11.33 -8.80
C VAL A 61 8.56 -12.32 -8.68
N ASP A 62 8.92 -12.70 -7.45
CA ASP A 62 9.98 -13.67 -7.20
C ASP A 62 9.61 -15.04 -7.80
N ARG A 63 8.35 -15.45 -7.63
CA ARG A 63 7.84 -16.73 -8.15
C ARG A 63 7.85 -16.80 -9.68
N PHE A 64 7.41 -15.73 -10.35
CA PHE A 64 7.41 -15.64 -11.82
C PHE A 64 8.83 -15.59 -12.39
N ARG A 65 9.72 -14.80 -11.77
CA ARG A 65 11.12 -14.72 -12.20
C ARG A 65 11.83 -16.08 -12.05
N ALA A 66 11.59 -16.80 -10.95
CA ALA A 66 12.12 -18.16 -10.76
C ALA A 66 11.64 -19.15 -11.84
N ALA A 67 10.46 -18.92 -12.42
CA ALA A 67 9.92 -19.69 -13.54
C ALA A 67 10.31 -19.16 -14.92
N GLY A 68 11.21 -18.16 -15.01
CA GLY A 68 11.66 -17.56 -16.27
C GLY A 68 10.60 -16.67 -16.96
N MET A 69 9.51 -16.33 -16.28
CA MET A 69 8.45 -15.47 -16.82
C MET A 69 8.77 -13.98 -16.60
N ARG A 70 8.50 -13.17 -17.62
CA ARG A 70 8.70 -11.72 -17.52
C ARG A 70 7.57 -11.09 -16.73
N ILE A 71 7.93 -10.33 -15.71
CA ILE A 71 6.99 -9.67 -14.81
C ILE A 71 7.50 -8.30 -14.40
N PHE A 72 6.60 -7.31 -14.39
CA PHE A 72 6.85 -5.96 -13.90
C PHE A 72 6.23 -5.78 -12.51
N GLY A 73 7.06 -5.44 -11.55
CA GLY A 73 6.74 -5.19 -10.16
C GLY A 73 7.96 -5.37 -9.27
N PRO A 74 7.94 -4.85 -8.04
CA PRO A 74 8.99 -5.07 -7.05
C PRO A 74 9.00 -6.52 -6.53
N THR A 75 10.18 -7.01 -6.16
CA THR A 75 10.30 -8.27 -5.41
C THR A 75 9.62 -8.16 -4.04
N ALA A 76 9.32 -9.29 -3.38
CA ALA A 76 8.76 -9.29 -2.03
C ALA A 76 9.62 -8.47 -1.05
N ALA A 77 10.94 -8.53 -1.17
CA ALA A 77 11.86 -7.76 -0.33
C ALA A 77 11.69 -6.24 -0.52
N ALA A 78 11.51 -5.77 -1.74
CA ALA A 78 11.25 -4.36 -2.03
C ALA A 78 9.82 -3.95 -1.70
N ALA A 79 8.83 -4.83 -1.93
CA ALA A 79 7.43 -4.60 -1.62
C ALA A 79 7.15 -4.43 -0.10
N ARG A 80 8.09 -4.82 0.77
CA ARG A 80 8.02 -4.53 2.21
C ARG A 80 7.93 -3.03 2.53
N LEU A 81 8.42 -2.16 1.65
CA LEU A 81 8.27 -0.70 1.82
C LEU A 81 6.80 -0.27 1.85
N GLU A 82 5.93 -1.00 1.15
CA GLU A 82 4.47 -0.79 1.23
C GLU A 82 3.84 -1.72 2.26
N GLY A 83 4.33 -2.95 2.36
CA GLY A 83 3.76 -3.98 3.22
C GLY A 83 3.93 -3.76 4.73
N SER A 84 4.87 -2.90 5.15
CA SER A 84 5.10 -2.57 6.56
C SER A 84 5.48 -1.10 6.70
N LYS A 85 4.64 -0.34 7.38
CA LYS A 85 4.88 1.08 7.66
C LYS A 85 6.09 1.27 8.57
N ALA A 86 6.26 0.40 9.57
CA ALA A 86 7.42 0.40 10.44
C ALA A 86 8.72 0.19 9.66
N TYR A 87 8.73 -0.81 8.77
CA TYR A 87 9.89 -1.06 7.90
C TYR A 87 10.19 0.13 6.97
N ALA A 88 9.15 0.72 6.37
CA ALA A 88 9.30 1.89 5.52
C ALA A 88 9.92 3.07 6.28
N LYS A 89 9.42 3.36 7.48
CA LYS A 89 9.94 4.44 8.33
C LYS A 89 11.40 4.21 8.73
N ASP A 90 11.75 3.00 9.15
CA ASP A 90 13.14 2.64 9.45
C ASP A 90 14.04 2.76 8.22
N PHE A 91 13.55 2.38 7.04
CA PHE A 91 14.27 2.54 5.79
C PHE A 91 14.53 4.02 5.48
N LEU A 92 13.50 4.86 5.56
CA LEU A 92 13.61 6.30 5.31
C LEU A 92 14.61 6.96 6.27
N ALA A 93 14.53 6.62 7.56
CA ALA A 93 15.44 7.12 8.58
C ALA A 93 16.92 6.71 8.32
N ARG A 94 17.15 5.42 7.98
CA ARG A 94 18.51 4.91 7.70
C ARG A 94 19.13 5.57 6.46
N HIS A 95 18.33 5.99 5.50
CA HIS A 95 18.78 6.59 4.26
C HIS A 95 18.68 8.13 4.26
N ASN A 96 18.34 8.74 5.41
CA ASN A 96 18.16 10.19 5.55
C ASN A 96 17.15 10.77 4.53
N ILE A 97 16.11 10.01 4.21
CA ILE A 97 15.01 10.46 3.36
C ILE A 97 14.02 11.21 4.24
N PRO A 98 13.63 12.45 3.89
CA PRO A 98 12.70 13.24 4.70
C PRO A 98 11.36 12.50 4.91
N THR A 99 10.93 12.45 6.16
CA THR A 99 9.64 11.90 6.57
C THR A 99 9.21 12.52 7.90
N ALA A 100 7.92 12.44 8.23
CA ALA A 100 7.40 12.80 9.54
C ALA A 100 8.14 12.04 10.66
N PHE A 101 8.32 12.65 11.83
CA PHE A 101 8.82 11.91 12.99
C PHE A 101 7.90 10.71 13.26
N TYR A 102 8.43 9.64 13.83
CA TYR A 102 7.66 8.44 14.10
C TYR A 102 8.19 7.66 15.29
N ALA A 103 7.32 6.83 15.86
CA ALA A 103 7.70 5.77 16.78
C ALA A 103 6.84 4.52 16.52
N VAL A 104 7.42 3.35 16.79
CA VAL A 104 6.75 2.07 16.64
C VAL A 104 6.53 1.46 18.03
N HIS A 105 5.31 1.05 18.31
CA HIS A 105 4.93 0.46 19.59
C HIS A 105 4.14 -0.83 19.41
N THR A 106 4.39 -1.79 20.30
CA THR A 106 3.64 -3.06 20.44
C THR A 106 2.84 -3.11 21.74
N GLU A 107 3.15 -2.21 22.67
CA GLU A 107 2.54 -2.16 23.99
C GLU A 107 1.72 -0.88 24.15
N VAL A 108 0.47 -1.05 24.62
CA VAL A 108 -0.49 0.06 24.78
C VAL A 108 0.07 1.16 25.66
N ASP A 109 0.61 0.83 26.84
CA ASP A 109 1.06 1.82 27.82
C ASP A 109 2.22 2.68 27.28
N ALA A 110 3.16 2.06 26.56
CA ALA A 110 4.27 2.75 25.92
C ALA A 110 3.80 3.70 24.80
N ALA A 111 2.83 3.25 23.99
CA ALA A 111 2.22 4.06 22.94
C ALA A 111 1.47 5.27 23.53
N LEU A 112 0.69 5.06 24.58
CA LEU A 112 -0.04 6.14 25.27
C LEU A 112 0.92 7.17 25.91
N ALA A 113 2.00 6.72 26.52
CA ALA A 113 3.01 7.61 27.07
C ALA A 113 3.66 8.48 25.98
N TYR A 114 3.96 7.88 24.81
CA TYR A 114 4.51 8.59 23.66
C TYR A 114 3.54 9.65 23.13
N ILE A 115 2.25 9.31 22.96
CA ILE A 115 1.23 10.26 22.49
C ILE A 115 1.08 11.45 23.45
N ARG A 116 1.09 11.19 24.75
CA ARG A 116 1.00 12.26 25.78
C ARG A 116 2.21 13.18 25.77
N ASP A 117 3.41 12.66 25.46
CA ASP A 117 4.62 13.45 25.28
C ASP A 117 4.56 14.34 24.03
N LYS A 118 4.07 13.78 22.91
CA LYS A 118 4.02 14.49 21.62
C LYS A 118 2.85 15.43 21.49
N GLY A 119 1.71 15.11 22.10
CA GLY A 119 0.48 15.89 21.98
C GLY A 119 -0.33 15.50 20.73
N ALA A 120 -1.37 16.29 20.45
CA ALA A 120 -2.19 16.20 19.25
C ALA A 120 -2.15 17.57 18.51
N PRO A 121 -2.37 17.59 17.18
CA PRO A 121 -2.76 16.47 16.32
C PRO A 121 -1.61 15.47 16.07
N ILE A 122 -1.98 14.20 15.90
CA ILE A 122 -1.02 13.10 15.67
C ILE A 122 -1.66 12.00 14.83
N VAL A 123 -0.88 11.18 14.14
CA VAL A 123 -1.40 10.12 13.29
C VAL A 123 -1.05 8.75 13.87
N VAL A 124 -2.05 7.89 14.04
CA VAL A 124 -1.88 6.52 14.51
C VAL A 124 -2.21 5.56 13.37
N LYS A 125 -1.28 4.66 13.05
CA LYS A 125 -1.40 3.72 11.93
C LYS A 125 -1.17 2.29 12.42
N ALA A 126 -2.06 1.36 12.06
CA ALA A 126 -1.75 -0.06 12.16
C ALA A 126 -0.64 -0.41 11.17
N ASP A 127 0.35 -1.23 11.60
CA ASP A 127 1.39 -1.71 10.69
C ASP A 127 0.83 -2.79 9.77
N GLY A 128 1.29 -2.81 8.51
CA GLY A 128 0.80 -3.76 7.51
C GLY A 128 -0.34 -3.25 6.62
N LEU A 129 -0.82 -4.15 5.77
CA LEU A 129 -1.86 -3.87 4.78
C LEU A 129 -3.25 -3.91 5.43
N ALA A 130 -3.80 -2.77 5.77
CA ALA A 130 -5.11 -2.61 6.41
C ALA A 130 -6.19 -2.05 5.45
N ALA A 131 -6.00 -2.17 4.13
CA ALA A 131 -6.91 -1.70 3.08
C ALA A 131 -7.38 -0.24 3.27
N GLY A 132 -6.45 0.64 3.68
CA GLY A 132 -6.73 2.07 3.91
C GLY A 132 -7.48 2.39 5.20
N LYS A 133 -7.94 1.40 5.97
CA LYS A 133 -8.73 1.60 7.20
C LYS A 133 -7.88 1.67 8.48
N GLY A 134 -6.62 1.34 8.41
CA GLY A 134 -5.71 1.30 9.56
C GLY A 134 -4.99 2.62 9.83
N VAL A 135 -5.56 3.77 9.46
CA VAL A 135 -4.98 5.10 9.68
C VAL A 135 -6.00 5.99 10.35
N ILE A 136 -5.66 6.53 11.52
CA ILE A 136 -6.45 7.50 12.25
C ILE A 136 -5.65 8.80 12.38
N VAL A 137 -6.19 9.87 11.83
CA VAL A 137 -5.70 11.23 12.06
C VAL A 137 -6.43 11.75 13.30
N ALA A 138 -5.76 11.75 14.44
CA ALA A 138 -6.32 12.15 15.72
C ALA A 138 -6.06 13.63 15.97
N MET A 139 -7.11 14.41 16.02
CA MET A 139 -7.04 15.85 16.31
C MET A 139 -6.95 16.13 17.81
N THR A 140 -7.32 15.15 18.66
CA THR A 140 -7.29 15.23 20.10
C THR A 140 -6.51 14.06 20.72
N LEU A 141 -6.01 14.25 21.96
CA LEU A 141 -5.36 13.16 22.70
C LEU A 141 -6.30 11.97 22.94
N ALA A 142 -7.57 12.24 23.21
CA ALA A 142 -8.56 11.19 23.45
C ALA A 142 -8.73 10.29 22.21
N GLU A 143 -8.90 10.89 21.03
CA GLU A 143 -8.99 10.14 19.77
C GLU A 143 -7.72 9.31 19.51
N ALA A 144 -6.55 9.86 19.80
CA ALA A 144 -5.28 9.14 19.61
C ALA A 144 -5.16 7.95 20.58
N GLU A 145 -5.52 8.14 21.85
CA GLU A 145 -5.49 7.08 22.84
C GLU A 145 -6.48 5.95 22.52
N ASP A 146 -7.68 6.29 22.07
CA ASP A 146 -8.69 5.32 21.66
C ASP A 146 -8.21 4.53 20.43
N ALA A 147 -7.63 5.21 19.43
CA ALA A 147 -7.06 4.56 18.25
C ALA A 147 -5.97 3.54 18.61
N VAL A 148 -5.07 3.88 19.53
CA VAL A 148 -4.02 2.96 20.01
C VAL A 148 -4.62 1.74 20.69
N ARG A 149 -5.60 1.95 21.59
CA ARG A 149 -6.25 0.84 22.29
C ARG A 149 -6.96 -0.09 21.32
N ASP A 150 -7.72 0.45 20.39
CA ASP A 150 -8.44 -0.34 19.38
C ASP A 150 -7.51 -1.14 18.48
N MET A 151 -6.42 -0.53 18.02
CA MET A 151 -5.48 -1.18 17.12
C MET A 151 -4.69 -2.28 17.84
N LEU A 152 -4.11 -1.99 19.01
CA LEU A 152 -3.26 -2.95 19.75
C LEU A 152 -4.05 -4.01 20.51
N SER A 153 -5.36 -3.84 20.75
CA SER A 153 -6.19 -4.89 21.36
C SER A 153 -6.39 -6.12 20.46
N GLY A 154 -5.96 -6.05 19.20
CA GLY A 154 -6.04 -7.16 18.24
C GLY A 154 -7.41 -7.40 17.64
N ASN A 155 -8.44 -6.62 18.01
CA ASN A 155 -9.81 -6.87 17.61
C ASN A 155 -10.18 -6.28 16.23
N ALA A 156 -9.53 -5.20 15.82
CA ALA A 156 -9.92 -4.47 14.62
C ALA A 156 -9.11 -4.82 13.37
N PHE A 157 -7.82 -5.19 13.50
CA PHE A 157 -6.90 -5.28 12.37
C PHE A 157 -6.08 -6.59 12.31
N GLY A 158 -6.40 -7.60 13.14
CA GLY A 158 -5.68 -8.88 13.18
C GLY A 158 -4.15 -8.68 13.33
N ASP A 159 -3.36 -9.41 12.57
CA ASP A 159 -1.89 -9.32 12.64
C ASP A 159 -1.33 -7.93 12.30
N ALA A 160 -2.03 -7.14 11.47
CA ALA A 160 -1.64 -5.77 11.16
C ALA A 160 -1.75 -4.83 12.37
N GLY A 161 -2.62 -5.14 13.33
CA GLY A 161 -2.79 -4.41 14.58
C GLY A 161 -1.79 -4.78 15.68
N ALA A 162 -0.96 -5.81 15.48
CA ALA A 162 0.06 -6.22 16.47
C ALA A 162 1.14 -5.14 16.72
N ARG A 163 1.23 -4.14 15.86
CA ARG A 163 2.08 -2.96 16.02
C ARG A 163 1.35 -1.73 15.52
N VAL A 164 1.62 -0.60 16.16
CA VAL A 164 1.20 0.71 15.69
C VAL A 164 2.42 1.56 15.36
N VAL A 165 2.29 2.36 14.32
CA VAL A 165 3.23 3.43 13.96
C VAL A 165 2.54 4.74 14.29
N ILE A 166 3.14 5.51 15.19
CA ILE A 166 2.64 6.82 15.59
C ILE A 166 3.51 7.86 14.91
N GLU A 167 2.89 8.76 14.16
CA GLU A 167 3.58 9.71 13.29
C GLU A 167 3.13 11.14 13.55
N GLU A 168 4.00 12.08 13.22
CA GLU A 168 3.66 13.51 13.13
C GLU A 168 2.48 13.74 12.18
N PHE A 169 1.58 14.60 12.58
CA PHE A 169 0.58 15.15 11.67
C PHE A 169 1.24 16.21 10.79
N LEU A 170 1.25 16.00 9.50
CA LEU A 170 1.71 16.97 8.53
C LEU A 170 0.50 17.70 7.95
N ASP A 171 0.46 19.00 8.13
CA ASP A 171 -0.57 19.87 7.55
C ASP A 171 -0.14 20.32 6.16
N GLY A 172 -1.02 20.18 5.16
CA GLY A 172 -0.74 20.58 3.79
C GLY A 172 -1.49 19.75 2.76
N GLU A 173 -1.34 20.13 1.51
CA GLU A 173 -1.90 19.40 0.37
C GLU A 173 -1.02 18.18 0.03
N GLU A 174 -1.66 17.07 -0.34
CA GLU A 174 -0.95 15.89 -0.78
C GLU A 174 -0.77 15.88 -2.30
N ALA A 175 0.44 15.57 -2.74
CA ALA A 175 0.75 15.35 -4.15
C ALA A 175 1.33 13.95 -4.36
N SER A 176 0.83 13.26 -5.38
CA SER A 176 1.41 12.00 -5.84
C SER A 176 2.56 12.28 -6.80
N PHE A 177 3.75 11.77 -6.47
CA PHE A 177 4.92 11.78 -7.34
C PHE A 177 5.30 10.33 -7.66
N ILE A 178 4.94 9.87 -8.85
CA ILE A 178 5.10 8.49 -9.27
C ILE A 178 6.24 8.40 -10.28
N SER A 179 7.11 7.41 -10.13
CA SER A 179 8.19 7.13 -11.07
C SER A 179 8.20 5.66 -11.48
N MET A 180 8.47 5.39 -12.74
CA MET A 180 8.81 4.06 -13.23
C MET A 180 10.30 3.84 -13.07
N VAL A 181 10.70 2.73 -12.42
CA VAL A 181 12.10 2.42 -12.17
C VAL A 181 12.43 1.00 -12.62
N ASP A 182 13.63 0.82 -13.16
CA ASP A 182 14.17 -0.48 -13.62
C ASP A 182 15.40 -0.95 -12.82
N GLY A 183 15.76 -0.20 -11.77
CA GLY A 183 16.93 -0.44 -10.93
C GLY A 183 18.16 0.41 -11.31
N VAL A 184 18.16 1.02 -12.50
CA VAL A 184 19.22 1.90 -13.00
C VAL A 184 18.66 3.28 -13.36
N HIS A 185 17.49 3.31 -13.98
CA HIS A 185 16.83 4.52 -14.43
C HIS A 185 15.56 4.79 -13.61
N ALA A 186 15.24 6.06 -13.44
CA ALA A 186 13.98 6.52 -12.88
C ALA A 186 13.33 7.51 -13.87
N LEU A 187 12.12 7.21 -14.32
CA LEU A 187 11.35 8.05 -15.22
C LEU A 187 10.15 8.60 -14.45
N PRO A 188 10.15 9.90 -14.09
CA PRO A 188 9.00 10.53 -13.46
C PRO A 188 7.79 10.55 -14.40
N MET A 189 6.62 10.25 -13.84
CA MET A 189 5.33 10.42 -14.50
C MET A 189 4.76 11.81 -14.17
N ALA A 190 3.63 12.15 -14.78
CA ALA A 190 2.90 13.35 -14.41
C ALA A 190 2.49 13.29 -12.93
N THR A 191 2.66 14.41 -12.23
CA THR A 191 2.20 14.56 -10.85
C THR A 191 0.70 14.75 -10.79
N SER A 192 0.09 14.35 -9.67
CA SER A 192 -1.33 14.58 -9.39
C SER A 192 -1.52 14.97 -7.92
N GLN A 193 -2.61 15.69 -7.64
CA GLN A 193 -3.03 15.96 -6.28
C GLN A 193 -3.85 14.79 -5.76
N ASP A 194 -3.66 14.40 -4.50
CA ASP A 194 -4.43 13.35 -3.85
C ASP A 194 -5.55 13.98 -2.99
N HIS A 195 -6.79 13.77 -3.41
CA HIS A 195 -7.99 14.25 -2.70
C HIS A 195 -8.60 13.12 -1.89
N LYS A 196 -8.21 12.99 -0.62
CA LYS A 196 -8.61 11.86 0.24
C LYS A 196 -9.99 12.01 0.86
N ARG A 197 -10.44 13.23 1.12
CA ARG A 197 -11.68 13.48 1.83
C ARG A 197 -12.88 13.59 0.89
N VAL A 198 -14.05 13.17 1.37
CA VAL A 198 -15.27 13.06 0.55
C VAL A 198 -15.93 14.40 0.24
N GLY A 199 -15.73 15.41 1.07
CA GLY A 199 -16.41 16.69 0.97
C GLY A 199 -15.56 17.79 0.36
N ASP A 200 -16.22 18.80 -0.22
CA ASP A 200 -15.59 19.99 -0.77
C ASP A 200 -14.74 20.71 0.28
N GLY A 201 -13.62 21.29 -0.13
CA GLY A 201 -12.69 21.95 0.78
C GLY A 201 -11.93 21.01 1.69
N ASP A 202 -11.71 19.78 1.25
CA ASP A 202 -10.98 18.72 1.99
C ASP A 202 -11.60 18.43 3.37
N THR A 203 -12.91 18.18 3.42
CA THR A 203 -13.69 17.95 4.63
C THR A 203 -14.32 16.56 4.65
N GLY A 204 -14.71 16.10 5.86
CA GLY A 204 -15.39 14.81 6.04
C GLY A 204 -14.44 13.62 6.14
N PRO A 205 -14.98 12.38 6.08
CA PRO A 205 -14.18 11.16 6.20
C PRO A 205 -13.31 10.91 4.97
N ASN A 206 -12.22 10.16 5.19
CA ASN A 206 -11.37 9.70 4.11
C ASN A 206 -12.08 8.71 3.20
N THR A 207 -11.77 8.79 1.92
CA THR A 207 -12.18 7.84 0.88
C THR A 207 -10.99 7.00 0.43
N GLY A 208 -11.14 6.23 -0.65
CA GLY A 208 -10.03 5.49 -1.27
C GLY A 208 -8.95 6.37 -1.89
N GLY A 209 -9.18 7.66 -1.93
CA GLY A 209 -8.28 8.62 -2.55
C GLY A 209 -8.37 8.64 -4.08
N MET A 210 -7.74 9.64 -4.61
CA MET A 210 -7.19 9.82 -5.94
C MET A 210 -7.08 11.21 -6.31
#